data_44d9838b70ebee5661fbee1e1eb629ce
#
_entry.id   44d9838b70ebee5661fbee1e1eb629ce
#
_cell.length_a   1.000
_cell.length_b   1.000
_cell.length_c   1.000
_cell.angle_alpha   90.00
_cell.angle_beta   90.00
_cell.angle_gamma   90.00
#
_symmetry.space_group_name_H-M   'P 1'
#
loop_
_entity.id
_entity.type
_entity.pdbx_description
1 polymer ?
#
loop_
_entity_poly.entity_id
_entity_poly.type
_entity_poly.pdbx_seq_one_letter_code
_entity_poly.pdbx_strand_id
1 'polypeptide(L)'
;MMDMEQRQERKVRDLPGWIMTAIGMLWLAVFPFLHDGSYSRITRAKWVCMLALTGVTALGAVCALAIRWRRGEKLRFGWPQAAGVAYFALVALSALWGSWADHSGENGQLTVIWGAHRYEGLITQLCYGVIFLGMSVTRVRLRPLLHAVSVGLLGYGAFVALQYASVNVMGLFPPGTSIRTNYEFQGPIGNIDMVVGYVSVAMAAALGGFVWLRRGNPLWLAAGVTGAALLLCMEVQCGLIMLAALLFLLLMMALVRRESRARALLTLAGVLGAAGLRLLLGLPWLDGTERLCLRLDVLRLLPLGAGLLLALLSPVIRRWPGPNMSLRAAAAVGAGLILLVLLAVYALPIPEGNGLWEMQELLHGRAQDSFGSERIGVWRLTLEMSRENLLWGTGPDAFLHALDHHLWQTGQRLVQRFDNPHNLFLGALINSGVPALGMYITLTLGVPLYGLLRGNQDDETLPLALSALCYVAQGMFTFSICLVTPMFFSALGMLAGQLNERK
;
A
#
# COMPACT_ATOMS: atom_id res chain seq x y z
N MET A 1 -23.39 -14.19 38.28
CA MET A 1 -23.75 -15.21 37.27
C MET A 1 -24.29 -14.57 35.98
N MET A 2 -25.31 -13.73 36.00
CA MET A 2 -25.87 -13.04 34.81
C MET A 2 -24.82 -12.28 33.94
N ASP A 3 -23.81 -11.64 34.53
CA ASP A 3 -22.81 -10.90 33.80
C ASP A 3 -21.81 -11.82 33.01
N MET A 4 -21.55 -13.03 33.48
CA MET A 4 -20.73 -14.02 32.82
C MET A 4 -21.43 -14.66 31.60
N GLU A 5 -22.73 -14.99 31.75
CA GLU A 5 -23.53 -15.52 30.61
C GLU A 5 -23.73 -14.47 29.53
N GLN A 6 -24.03 -13.23 29.87
CA GLN A 6 -24.12 -12.13 28.90
C GLN A 6 -22.79 -11.84 28.20
N ARG A 7 -21.65 -11.99 28.88
CA ARG A 7 -20.31 -11.87 28.28
C ARG A 7 -19.99 -13.05 27.36
N GLN A 8 -20.42 -14.24 27.72
CA GLN A 8 -20.26 -15.44 26.88
C GLN A 8 -21.15 -15.36 25.63
N GLU A 9 -22.41 -14.94 25.76
CA GLU A 9 -23.29 -14.71 24.62
C GLU A 9 -22.79 -13.61 23.67
N ARG A 10 -22.26 -12.50 24.20
CA ARG A 10 -21.61 -11.46 23.38
C ARG A 10 -20.38 -11.98 22.65
N LYS A 11 -19.56 -12.81 23.29
CA LYS A 11 -18.39 -13.41 22.65
C LYS A 11 -18.78 -14.38 21.53
N VAL A 12 -19.81 -15.19 21.76
CA VAL A 12 -20.33 -16.12 20.75
C VAL A 12 -20.93 -15.34 19.58
N ARG A 13 -21.73 -14.30 19.82
CA ARG A 13 -22.29 -13.43 18.76
C ARG A 13 -21.25 -12.81 17.86
N ASP A 14 -20.02 -12.66 18.31
CA ASP A 14 -18.94 -11.99 17.63
C ASP A 14 -17.97 -12.93 16.92
N LEU A 15 -18.21 -14.25 17.00
CA LEU A 15 -17.29 -15.26 16.45
C LEU A 15 -16.95 -15.07 14.97
N PRO A 16 -17.89 -14.75 14.04
CA PRO A 16 -17.56 -14.46 12.65
C PRO A 16 -16.55 -13.30 12.51
N GLY A 17 -16.75 -12.22 13.24
CA GLY A 17 -15.83 -11.07 13.26
C GLY A 17 -14.44 -11.45 13.76
N TRP A 18 -14.32 -12.30 14.78
CA TRP A 18 -13.02 -12.78 15.27
C TRP A 18 -12.30 -13.71 14.29
N ILE A 19 -13.03 -14.61 13.62
CA ILE A 19 -12.47 -15.48 12.58
C ILE A 19 -11.82 -14.61 11.50
N MET A 20 -12.55 -13.65 10.94
CA MET A 20 -12.04 -12.78 9.88
C MET A 20 -10.94 -11.82 10.38
N THR A 21 -10.99 -11.41 11.67
CA THR A 21 -9.89 -10.64 12.28
C THR A 21 -8.61 -11.44 12.36
N ALA A 22 -8.68 -12.70 12.79
CA ALA A 22 -7.50 -13.58 12.84
C ALA A 22 -6.90 -13.79 11.45
N ILE A 23 -7.73 -13.99 10.42
CA ILE A 23 -7.28 -14.10 9.03
C ILE A 23 -6.65 -12.78 8.55
N GLY A 24 -7.23 -11.62 8.89
CA GLY A 24 -6.64 -10.31 8.61
C GLY A 24 -5.27 -10.12 9.27
N MET A 25 -5.09 -10.64 10.50
CA MET A 25 -3.78 -10.66 11.17
C MET A 25 -2.77 -11.53 10.42
N LEU A 26 -3.18 -12.71 9.92
CA LEU A 26 -2.33 -13.55 9.08
C LEU A 26 -1.86 -12.80 7.82
N TRP A 27 -2.76 -12.09 7.14
CA TRP A 27 -2.40 -11.32 5.94
C TRP A 27 -1.48 -10.14 6.24
N LEU A 28 -1.79 -9.34 7.24
CA LEU A 28 -1.10 -8.05 7.45
C LEU A 28 0.11 -8.14 8.39
N ALA A 29 0.16 -9.13 9.29
CA ALA A 29 1.24 -9.24 10.26
C ALA A 29 2.14 -10.46 10.06
N VAL A 30 1.63 -11.56 9.48
CA VAL A 30 2.40 -12.82 9.33
C VAL A 30 2.90 -13.01 7.90
N PHE A 31 2.03 -12.81 6.90
CA PHE A 31 2.39 -13.03 5.50
C PHE A 31 3.66 -12.28 5.05
N PRO A 32 3.96 -11.04 5.49
CA PRO A 32 5.21 -10.37 5.15
C PRO A 32 6.47 -11.18 5.48
N PHE A 33 6.42 -12.05 6.49
CA PHE A 33 7.57 -12.83 6.97
C PHE A 33 7.70 -14.22 6.32
N LEU A 34 6.71 -14.66 5.55
CA LEU A 34 6.76 -15.97 4.91
C LEU A 34 7.72 -15.96 3.71
N HIS A 35 8.69 -16.88 3.70
CA HIS A 35 9.69 -17.04 2.63
C HIS A 35 10.28 -18.46 2.67
N ASP A 36 11.10 -18.82 1.69
CA ASP A 36 11.77 -20.12 1.57
C ASP A 36 13.29 -20.08 1.85
N GLY A 37 13.77 -19.00 2.46
CA GLY A 37 15.19 -18.83 2.84
C GLY A 37 16.07 -18.22 1.75
N SER A 38 15.50 -17.67 0.64
CA SER A 38 16.30 -17.04 -0.40
C SER A 38 15.56 -15.93 -1.11
N TYR A 39 16.24 -14.81 -1.42
CA TYR A 39 15.68 -13.75 -2.26
C TYR A 39 15.45 -14.17 -3.71
N SER A 40 16.27 -15.07 -4.26
CA SER A 40 16.13 -15.51 -5.65
C SER A 40 14.81 -16.24 -5.95
N ARG A 41 14.19 -16.82 -4.93
CA ARG A 41 12.93 -17.57 -5.07
C ARG A 41 11.76 -16.93 -4.33
N ILE A 42 11.94 -15.71 -3.80
CA ILE A 42 10.97 -15.05 -2.90
C ILE A 42 9.59 -14.90 -3.54
N THR A 43 9.51 -14.56 -4.83
CA THR A 43 8.24 -14.39 -5.54
C THR A 43 7.45 -15.70 -5.58
N ARG A 44 8.12 -16.81 -5.94
CA ARG A 44 7.48 -18.12 -5.96
C ARG A 44 7.03 -18.57 -4.57
N ALA A 45 7.88 -18.39 -3.56
CA ALA A 45 7.55 -18.74 -2.18
C ALA A 45 6.32 -17.97 -1.68
N LYS A 46 6.29 -16.64 -1.90
CA LYS A 46 5.14 -15.79 -1.56
C LYS A 46 3.88 -16.19 -2.34
N TRP A 47 4.00 -16.51 -3.61
CA TRP A 47 2.87 -16.96 -4.42
C TRP A 47 2.24 -18.25 -3.87
N VAL A 48 3.06 -19.24 -3.51
CA VAL A 48 2.56 -20.50 -2.89
C VAL A 48 1.90 -20.20 -1.53
N CYS A 49 2.53 -19.39 -0.69
CA CYS A 49 1.94 -18.98 0.59
C CYS A 49 0.62 -18.22 0.40
N MET A 50 0.54 -17.36 -0.62
CA MET A 50 -0.69 -16.64 -0.97
C MET A 50 -1.81 -17.62 -1.36
N LEU A 51 -1.53 -18.61 -2.21
CA LEU A 51 -2.54 -19.63 -2.57
C LEU A 51 -3.09 -20.35 -1.34
N ALA A 52 -2.20 -20.79 -0.44
CA ALA A 52 -2.59 -21.46 0.80
C ALA A 52 -3.44 -20.56 1.71
N LEU A 53 -3.01 -19.32 1.95
CA LEU A 53 -3.76 -18.36 2.78
C LEU A 53 -5.08 -17.91 2.11
N THR A 54 -5.16 -17.90 0.78
CA THR A 54 -6.43 -17.68 0.06
C THR A 54 -7.42 -18.79 0.37
N GLY A 55 -6.97 -20.05 0.38
CA GLY A 55 -7.78 -21.19 0.83
C GLY A 55 -8.27 -21.03 2.27
N VAL A 56 -7.40 -20.64 3.19
CA VAL A 56 -7.77 -20.33 4.58
C VAL A 56 -8.79 -19.20 4.67
N THR A 57 -8.63 -18.16 3.83
CA THR A 57 -9.58 -17.04 3.77
C THR A 57 -10.94 -17.49 3.28
N ALA A 58 -11.00 -18.29 2.22
CA ALA A 58 -12.23 -18.85 1.68
C ALA A 58 -12.96 -19.71 2.73
N LEU A 59 -12.25 -20.63 3.39
CA LEU A 59 -12.81 -21.47 4.45
C LEU A 59 -13.33 -20.64 5.62
N GLY A 60 -12.55 -19.66 6.08
CA GLY A 60 -12.96 -18.76 7.17
C GLY A 60 -14.19 -17.93 6.80
N ALA A 61 -14.27 -17.44 5.56
CA ALA A 61 -15.44 -16.73 5.05
C ALA A 61 -16.69 -17.61 5.00
N VAL A 62 -16.56 -18.85 4.50
CA VAL A 62 -17.66 -19.84 4.49
C VAL A 62 -18.12 -20.16 5.92
N CYS A 63 -17.19 -20.39 6.85
CA CYS A 63 -17.53 -20.59 8.27
C CYS A 63 -18.25 -19.39 8.87
N ALA A 64 -17.74 -18.17 8.63
CA ALA A 64 -18.37 -16.94 9.11
C ALA A 64 -19.78 -16.76 8.55
N LEU A 65 -19.98 -16.98 7.25
CA LEU A 65 -21.27 -16.92 6.58
C LEU A 65 -22.24 -17.99 7.11
N ALA A 66 -21.79 -19.24 7.29
CA ALA A 66 -22.59 -20.33 7.84
C ALA A 66 -23.07 -20.05 9.26
N ILE A 67 -22.21 -19.48 10.13
CA ILE A 67 -22.58 -19.07 11.47
C ILE A 67 -23.62 -17.96 11.42
N ARG A 68 -23.46 -16.94 10.59
CA ARG A 68 -24.39 -15.84 10.41
C ARG A 68 -25.74 -16.31 9.88
N TRP A 69 -25.73 -17.19 8.87
CA TRP A 69 -26.94 -17.79 8.30
C TRP A 69 -27.73 -18.59 9.32
N ARG A 70 -27.06 -19.47 10.11
CA ARG A 70 -27.70 -20.22 11.19
C ARG A 70 -28.34 -19.32 12.28
N ARG A 71 -27.88 -18.08 12.40
CA ARG A 71 -28.44 -17.09 13.33
C ARG A 71 -29.56 -16.24 12.72
N GLY A 72 -29.93 -16.50 11.46
CA GLY A 72 -30.92 -15.70 10.75
C GLY A 72 -30.44 -14.26 10.44
N GLU A 73 -29.14 -14.00 10.50
CA GLU A 73 -28.59 -12.69 10.16
C GLU A 73 -28.73 -12.44 8.65
N LYS A 74 -29.25 -11.28 8.25
CA LYS A 74 -29.32 -10.90 6.83
C LYS A 74 -27.92 -10.66 6.31
N LEU A 75 -27.51 -11.47 5.34
CA LEU A 75 -26.28 -11.23 4.60
C LEU A 75 -26.49 -10.04 3.67
N ARG A 76 -25.63 -9.05 3.80
CA ARG A 76 -25.69 -7.82 2.99
C ARG A 76 -24.60 -7.85 1.95
N PHE A 77 -24.99 -7.65 0.71
CA PHE A 77 -24.10 -7.48 -0.43
C PHE A 77 -24.25 -6.03 -0.90
N GLY A 78 -23.21 -5.24 -0.71
CA GLY A 78 -23.25 -3.83 -1.04
C GLY A 78 -22.52 -3.51 -2.37
N TRP A 79 -22.57 -2.25 -2.77
CA TRP A 79 -21.88 -1.80 -3.98
C TRP A 79 -20.36 -2.04 -3.98
N PRO A 80 -19.62 -2.02 -2.82
CA PRO A 80 -18.21 -2.35 -2.85
C PRO A 80 -17.93 -3.80 -3.29
N GLN A 81 -18.74 -4.75 -2.81
CA GLN A 81 -18.62 -6.15 -3.22
C GLN A 81 -19.04 -6.34 -4.69
N ALA A 82 -20.11 -5.64 -5.14
CA ALA A 82 -20.53 -5.68 -6.52
C ALA A 82 -19.44 -5.15 -7.47
N ALA A 83 -18.78 -4.05 -7.11
CA ALA A 83 -17.65 -3.51 -7.87
C ALA A 83 -16.48 -4.52 -7.93
N GLY A 84 -16.17 -5.19 -6.82
CA GLY A 84 -15.15 -6.25 -6.79
C GLY A 84 -15.50 -7.43 -7.70
N VAL A 85 -16.72 -7.96 -7.60
CA VAL A 85 -17.19 -9.05 -8.48
C VAL A 85 -17.11 -8.62 -9.95
N ALA A 86 -17.58 -7.41 -10.28
CA ALA A 86 -17.54 -6.91 -11.65
C ALA A 86 -16.09 -6.77 -12.16
N TYR A 87 -15.17 -6.24 -11.34
CA TYR A 87 -13.77 -6.13 -11.71
C TYR A 87 -13.14 -7.50 -12.01
N PHE A 88 -13.23 -8.45 -11.07
CA PHE A 88 -12.59 -9.76 -11.26
C PHE A 88 -13.27 -10.60 -12.34
N ALA A 89 -14.57 -10.42 -12.59
CA ALA A 89 -15.25 -11.01 -13.75
C ALA A 89 -14.71 -10.45 -15.07
N LEU A 90 -14.51 -9.14 -15.18
CA LEU A 90 -13.91 -8.51 -16.36
C LEU A 90 -12.48 -8.97 -16.59
N VAL A 91 -11.68 -9.15 -15.52
CA VAL A 91 -10.33 -9.74 -15.61
C VAL A 91 -10.40 -11.19 -16.12
N ALA A 92 -11.36 -11.99 -15.66
CA ALA A 92 -11.55 -13.35 -16.15
C ALA A 92 -11.95 -13.39 -17.64
N LEU A 93 -12.82 -12.47 -18.06
CA LEU A 93 -13.21 -12.31 -19.47
C LEU A 93 -12.01 -11.85 -20.33
N SER A 94 -11.16 -10.98 -19.81
CA SER A 94 -9.93 -10.54 -20.47
C SER A 94 -8.94 -11.71 -20.68
N ALA A 95 -8.89 -12.65 -19.76
CA ALA A 95 -8.08 -13.86 -19.95
C ALA A 95 -8.59 -14.77 -21.08
N LEU A 96 -9.87 -14.66 -21.47
CA LEU A 96 -10.48 -15.42 -22.56
C LEU A 96 -10.44 -14.69 -23.90
N TRP A 97 -10.56 -13.36 -23.88
CA TRP A 97 -10.74 -12.52 -25.08
C TRP A 97 -9.69 -11.42 -25.26
N GLY A 98 -8.68 -11.39 -24.40
CA GLY A 98 -7.52 -10.50 -24.58
C GLY A 98 -6.73 -10.85 -25.84
N SER A 99 -6.02 -9.89 -26.41
CA SER A 99 -5.26 -10.09 -27.66
C SER A 99 -4.13 -11.13 -27.56
N TRP A 100 -3.75 -11.50 -26.33
CA TRP A 100 -2.70 -12.50 -26.04
C TRP A 100 -3.22 -13.69 -25.22
N ALA A 101 -4.53 -13.96 -25.26
CA ALA A 101 -5.17 -15.03 -24.50
C ALA A 101 -4.57 -16.43 -24.78
N ASP A 102 -4.19 -16.69 -26.02
CA ASP A 102 -3.62 -17.97 -26.46
C ASP A 102 -2.10 -18.05 -26.33
N HIS A 103 -1.43 -16.99 -25.81
CA HIS A 103 0.01 -16.97 -25.72
C HIS A 103 0.53 -17.93 -24.64
N SER A 104 1.40 -18.86 -25.05
CA SER A 104 2.10 -19.79 -24.16
C SER A 104 3.51 -19.25 -23.87
N GLY A 105 3.88 -19.23 -22.60
CA GLY A 105 5.23 -18.90 -22.15
C GLY A 105 6.22 -20.03 -22.40
N GLU A 106 7.46 -19.85 -21.96
CA GLU A 106 8.59 -20.77 -22.16
C GLU A 106 8.30 -22.20 -21.67
N ASN A 107 7.40 -22.37 -20.69
CA ASN A 107 7.01 -23.67 -20.14
C ASN A 107 5.79 -24.30 -20.85
N GLY A 108 5.33 -23.74 -21.97
CA GLY A 108 4.14 -24.21 -22.69
C GLY A 108 2.81 -23.98 -21.96
N GLN A 109 2.82 -23.23 -20.85
CA GLN A 109 1.61 -22.88 -20.10
C GLN A 109 1.10 -21.52 -20.58
N LEU A 110 -0.25 -21.35 -20.61
CA LEU A 110 -0.85 -20.08 -20.96
C LEU A 110 -0.44 -18.99 -19.96
N THR A 111 0.24 -17.95 -20.45
CA THR A 111 0.75 -16.84 -19.64
C THR A 111 -0.37 -16.14 -18.91
N VAL A 112 -1.49 -15.87 -19.60
CA VAL A 112 -2.66 -15.22 -18.98
C VAL A 112 -3.30 -16.00 -17.82
N ILE A 113 -3.08 -17.32 -17.73
CA ILE A 113 -3.62 -18.16 -16.65
C ILE A 113 -2.65 -18.20 -15.46
N TRP A 114 -1.39 -18.56 -15.71
CA TRP A 114 -0.40 -18.79 -14.66
C TRP A 114 0.45 -17.57 -14.33
N GLY A 115 0.54 -16.63 -15.25
CA GLY A 115 1.44 -15.50 -15.23
C GLY A 115 2.79 -15.83 -15.86
N ALA A 116 3.53 -14.79 -16.22
CA ALA A 116 4.90 -14.89 -16.70
C ALA A 116 5.88 -15.05 -15.51
N HIS A 117 6.84 -14.15 -15.39
CA HIS A 117 7.87 -14.23 -14.34
C HIS A 117 7.39 -13.86 -12.94
N ARG A 118 6.27 -13.14 -12.81
CA ARG A 118 5.76 -12.57 -11.54
C ARG A 118 4.52 -13.26 -11.00
N TYR A 119 4.02 -14.28 -11.70
CA TYR A 119 2.82 -15.04 -11.32
C TYR A 119 1.55 -14.18 -11.20
N GLU A 120 1.41 -13.10 -11.99
CA GLU A 120 0.24 -12.21 -11.93
C GLU A 120 -0.90 -12.59 -12.89
N GLY A 121 -0.90 -13.83 -13.39
CA GLY A 121 -1.98 -14.37 -14.23
C GLY A 121 -3.33 -14.49 -13.53
N LEU A 122 -4.32 -15.00 -14.26
CA LEU A 122 -5.73 -15.13 -13.81
C LEU A 122 -5.88 -15.80 -12.45
N ILE A 123 -5.11 -16.88 -12.17
CA ILE A 123 -5.18 -17.58 -10.89
C ILE A 123 -4.91 -16.62 -9.74
N THR A 124 -3.85 -15.81 -9.83
CA THR A 124 -3.50 -14.82 -8.82
C THR A 124 -4.56 -13.72 -8.71
N GLN A 125 -5.09 -13.25 -9.84
CA GLN A 125 -6.14 -12.23 -9.84
C GLN A 125 -7.43 -12.76 -9.17
N LEU A 126 -7.81 -14.01 -9.43
CA LEU A 126 -8.94 -14.64 -8.74
C LEU A 126 -8.69 -14.84 -7.25
N CYS A 127 -7.44 -15.15 -6.83
CA CYS A 127 -7.07 -15.16 -5.43
C CYS A 127 -7.28 -13.80 -4.77
N TYR A 128 -6.90 -12.70 -5.42
CA TYR A 128 -7.19 -11.34 -4.93
C TYR A 128 -8.70 -11.10 -4.77
N GLY A 129 -9.50 -11.61 -5.71
CA GLY A 129 -10.96 -11.57 -5.63
C GLY A 129 -11.51 -12.34 -4.43
N VAL A 130 -11.02 -13.56 -4.20
CA VAL A 130 -11.41 -14.38 -3.05
C VAL A 130 -10.99 -13.73 -1.73
N ILE A 131 -9.78 -13.15 -1.66
CA ILE A 131 -9.29 -12.42 -0.48
C ILE A 131 -10.20 -11.22 -0.20
N PHE A 132 -10.47 -10.38 -1.21
CA PHE A 132 -11.33 -9.20 -1.06
C PHE A 132 -12.74 -9.57 -0.62
N LEU A 133 -13.39 -10.48 -1.33
CA LEU A 133 -14.76 -10.90 -1.03
C LEU A 133 -14.85 -11.62 0.32
N GLY A 134 -13.91 -12.54 0.59
CA GLY A 134 -13.84 -13.26 1.85
C GLY A 134 -13.67 -12.33 3.06
N MET A 135 -12.75 -11.35 2.96
CA MET A 135 -12.53 -10.37 4.04
C MET A 135 -13.69 -9.38 4.20
N SER A 136 -14.59 -9.29 3.21
CA SER A 136 -15.74 -8.38 3.24
C SER A 136 -17.03 -8.98 3.83
N VAL A 137 -17.04 -10.27 4.20
CA VAL A 137 -18.26 -10.97 4.65
C VAL A 137 -18.79 -10.51 6.01
N THR A 138 -17.94 -9.90 6.85
CA THR A 138 -18.32 -9.40 8.17
C THR A 138 -17.35 -8.31 8.65
N ARG A 139 -17.76 -7.58 9.68
CA ARG A 139 -16.88 -6.60 10.33
C ARG A 139 -15.76 -7.29 11.10
N VAL A 140 -14.54 -6.79 10.89
CA VAL A 140 -13.37 -7.21 11.69
C VAL A 140 -13.26 -6.40 12.98
N ARG A 141 -12.59 -6.95 13.97
CA ARG A 141 -12.22 -6.26 15.22
C ARG A 141 -10.97 -5.43 14.98
N LEU A 142 -11.16 -4.14 14.70
CA LEU A 142 -10.08 -3.28 14.24
C LEU A 142 -8.94 -3.12 15.26
N ARG A 143 -9.25 -2.95 16.56
CA ARG A 143 -8.20 -2.74 17.57
C ARG A 143 -7.21 -3.90 17.70
N PRO A 144 -7.65 -5.17 17.87
CA PRO A 144 -6.74 -6.32 17.86
C PRO A 144 -5.94 -6.44 16.56
N LEU A 145 -6.58 -6.17 15.41
CA LEU A 145 -5.91 -6.13 14.11
C LEU A 145 -4.77 -5.11 14.09
N LEU A 146 -5.04 -3.87 14.51
CA LEU A 146 -4.02 -2.81 14.56
C LEU A 146 -2.87 -3.14 15.51
N HIS A 147 -3.13 -3.84 16.63
CA HIS A 147 -2.06 -4.32 17.50
C HIS A 147 -1.17 -5.33 16.78
N ALA A 148 -1.76 -6.33 16.12
CA ALA A 148 -1.01 -7.34 15.36
C ALA A 148 -0.21 -6.73 14.22
N VAL A 149 -0.82 -5.83 13.44
CA VAL A 149 -0.15 -5.09 12.35
C VAL A 149 1.03 -4.27 12.89
N SER A 150 0.84 -3.61 14.02
CA SER A 150 1.90 -2.81 14.65
C SER A 150 3.06 -3.66 15.14
N VAL A 151 2.79 -4.80 15.77
CA VAL A 151 3.84 -5.75 16.17
C VAL A 151 4.57 -6.30 14.94
N GLY A 152 3.84 -6.66 13.88
CA GLY A 152 4.43 -7.09 12.61
C GLY A 152 5.35 -6.03 12.00
N LEU A 153 4.90 -4.78 11.93
CA LEU A 153 5.70 -3.68 11.35
C LEU A 153 6.94 -3.35 12.21
N LEU A 154 6.84 -3.40 13.54
CA LEU A 154 8.00 -3.26 14.43
C LEU A 154 8.99 -4.42 14.26
N GLY A 155 8.50 -5.66 14.15
CA GLY A 155 9.32 -6.83 13.85
C GLY A 155 10.01 -6.71 12.49
N TYR A 156 9.32 -6.19 11.49
CA TYR A 156 9.90 -5.89 10.17
C TYR A 156 11.02 -4.84 10.26
N GLY A 157 10.76 -3.75 10.99
CA GLY A 157 11.78 -2.71 11.25
C GLY A 157 13.00 -3.25 11.97
N ALA A 158 12.82 -4.11 12.98
CA ALA A 158 13.92 -4.77 13.69
C ALA A 158 14.73 -5.68 12.75
N PHE A 159 14.05 -6.43 11.88
CA PHE A 159 14.70 -7.26 10.87
C PHE A 159 15.61 -6.43 9.95
N VAL A 160 15.09 -5.33 9.39
CA VAL A 160 15.86 -4.44 8.52
C VAL A 160 17.01 -3.76 9.28
N ALA A 161 16.80 -3.36 10.54
CA ALA A 161 17.87 -2.79 11.37
C ALA A 161 19.03 -3.78 11.57
N LEU A 162 18.75 -5.07 11.76
CA LEU A 162 19.77 -6.11 11.82
C LEU A 162 20.51 -6.26 10.49
N GLN A 163 19.80 -6.14 9.35
CA GLN A 163 20.46 -6.13 8.03
C GLN A 163 21.39 -4.92 7.87
N TYR A 164 21.00 -3.74 8.33
CA TYR A 164 21.89 -2.57 8.35
C TYR A 164 23.11 -2.78 9.26
N ALA A 165 23.00 -3.61 10.30
CA ALA A 165 24.14 -4.08 11.09
C ALA A 165 24.92 -5.23 10.41
N SER A 166 24.65 -5.52 9.13
CA SER A 166 25.28 -6.61 8.34
C SER A 166 24.97 -8.02 8.85
N VAL A 167 23.88 -8.21 9.58
CA VAL A 167 23.41 -9.53 10.02
C VAL A 167 22.53 -10.12 8.90
N ASN A 168 22.93 -11.27 8.35
CA ASN A 168 22.13 -12.02 7.38
C ASN A 168 21.01 -12.77 8.10
N VAL A 169 19.95 -12.03 8.47
CA VAL A 169 18.81 -12.59 9.19
C VAL A 169 18.14 -13.66 8.31
N MET A 170 17.94 -14.84 8.89
CA MET A 170 17.35 -16.02 8.23
C MET A 170 18.08 -16.51 6.96
N GLY A 171 19.32 -16.06 6.72
CA GLY A 171 20.14 -16.56 5.59
C GLY A 171 19.60 -16.19 4.21
N LEU A 172 18.87 -15.07 4.07
CA LEU A 172 18.21 -14.67 2.81
C LEU A 172 19.20 -14.33 1.69
N PHE A 173 20.39 -13.80 2.05
CA PHE A 173 21.48 -13.60 1.11
C PHE A 173 22.36 -14.84 1.04
N PRO A 174 22.89 -15.18 -0.16
CA PRO A 174 23.88 -16.23 -0.31
C PRO A 174 25.11 -15.98 0.59
N PRO A 175 25.79 -17.04 1.07
CA PRO A 175 27.05 -16.89 1.81
C PRO A 175 28.08 -16.05 1.06
N GLY A 176 28.74 -15.13 1.75
CA GLY A 176 29.73 -14.23 1.14
C GLY A 176 29.18 -12.99 0.45
N THR A 177 27.84 -12.83 0.37
CA THR A 177 27.21 -11.62 -0.18
C THR A 177 27.32 -10.48 0.81
N SER A 178 27.79 -9.32 0.37
CA SER A 178 27.71 -8.09 1.16
C SER A 178 26.28 -7.58 1.25
N ILE A 179 25.69 -7.58 2.43
CA ILE A 179 24.32 -7.11 2.67
C ILE A 179 24.21 -5.61 2.36
N ARG A 180 25.26 -4.84 2.66
CA ARG A 180 25.29 -3.39 2.48
C ARG A 180 25.33 -2.96 1.02
N THR A 181 26.02 -3.71 0.16
CA THR A 181 26.05 -3.42 -1.28
C THR A 181 24.77 -3.86 -2.01
N ASN A 182 23.95 -4.68 -1.37
CA ASN A 182 22.68 -5.16 -1.92
C ASN A 182 21.47 -4.54 -1.17
N TYR A 183 21.56 -3.26 -0.85
CA TYR A 183 20.52 -2.51 -0.12
C TYR A 183 19.14 -2.47 -0.80
N GLU A 184 19.07 -2.83 -2.08
CA GLU A 184 17.81 -2.95 -2.83
C GLU A 184 16.94 -4.12 -2.34
N PHE A 185 17.52 -5.03 -1.53
CA PHE A 185 16.80 -6.17 -0.95
C PHE A 185 16.79 -6.04 0.57
N GLN A 186 15.60 -5.75 1.12
CA GLN A 186 15.44 -5.52 2.55
C GLN A 186 14.26 -6.30 3.13
N GLY A 187 14.47 -6.83 4.32
CA GLY A 187 13.46 -7.58 5.04
C GLY A 187 13.03 -8.86 4.32
N PRO A 188 12.06 -9.58 4.84
CA PRO A 188 11.59 -10.84 4.25
C PRO A 188 10.64 -10.68 3.05
N ILE A 189 10.43 -9.46 2.53
CA ILE A 189 9.74 -9.19 1.27
C ILE A 189 10.75 -9.08 0.12
N GLY A 190 11.93 -8.54 0.38
CA GLY A 190 13.02 -8.43 -0.57
C GLY A 190 13.10 -7.06 -1.22
N ASN A 191 12.73 -6.92 -2.49
CA ASN A 191 12.87 -5.68 -3.24
C ASN A 191 12.22 -4.47 -2.52
N ILE A 192 12.95 -3.36 -2.39
CA ILE A 192 12.52 -2.17 -1.63
C ILE A 192 11.24 -1.54 -2.18
N ASP A 193 10.98 -1.57 -3.49
CA ASP A 193 9.73 -1.08 -4.08
C ASP A 193 8.52 -1.87 -3.55
N MET A 194 8.70 -3.18 -3.37
CA MET A 194 7.66 -4.04 -2.81
C MET A 194 7.50 -3.83 -1.31
N VAL A 195 8.61 -3.59 -0.59
CA VAL A 195 8.56 -3.23 0.83
C VAL A 195 7.73 -1.97 1.05
N VAL A 196 7.86 -0.95 0.17
CA VAL A 196 7.01 0.25 0.19
C VAL A 196 5.53 -0.14 0.14
N GLY A 197 5.13 -1.10 -0.70
CA GLY A 197 3.75 -1.59 -0.79
C GLY A 197 3.22 -2.14 0.55
N TYR A 198 4.02 -2.94 1.27
CA TYR A 198 3.66 -3.42 2.61
C TYR A 198 3.58 -2.29 3.63
N VAL A 199 4.63 -1.47 3.67
CA VAL A 199 4.72 -0.36 4.63
C VAL A 199 3.57 0.62 4.42
N SER A 200 3.16 0.90 3.17
CA SER A 200 2.04 1.79 2.88
C SER A 200 0.74 1.32 3.53
N VAL A 201 0.45 0.01 3.52
CA VAL A 201 -0.74 -0.55 4.16
C VAL A 201 -0.62 -0.55 5.67
N ALA A 202 0.47 -1.10 6.21
CA ALA A 202 0.65 -1.32 7.65
C ALA A 202 0.85 0.00 8.42
N MET A 203 1.70 0.89 7.91
CA MET A 203 1.97 2.21 8.52
C MET A 203 0.73 3.09 8.51
N ALA A 204 0.01 3.16 7.37
CA ALA A 204 -1.19 3.98 7.28
C ALA A 204 -2.30 3.47 8.21
N ALA A 205 -2.46 2.14 8.37
CA ALA A 205 -3.37 1.57 9.36
C ALA A 205 -2.99 1.98 10.79
N ALA A 206 -1.70 1.84 11.14
CA ALA A 206 -1.21 2.15 12.49
C ALA A 206 -1.34 3.64 12.82
N LEU A 207 -0.86 4.54 11.94
CA LEU A 207 -0.95 6.00 12.14
C LEU A 207 -2.40 6.50 12.08
N GLY A 208 -3.21 5.98 11.14
CA GLY A 208 -4.63 6.27 11.08
C GLY A 208 -5.35 5.85 12.36
N GLY A 209 -5.03 4.66 12.89
CA GLY A 209 -5.55 4.19 14.17
C GLY A 209 -5.12 5.07 15.34
N PHE A 210 -3.85 5.47 15.40
CA PHE A 210 -3.33 6.34 16.46
C PHE A 210 -3.98 7.73 16.43
N VAL A 211 -4.06 8.34 15.26
CA VAL A 211 -4.59 9.70 15.12
C VAL A 211 -6.10 9.75 15.31
N TRP A 212 -6.83 8.72 14.85
CA TRP A 212 -8.27 8.81 14.67
C TRP A 212 -9.11 8.06 15.70
N LEU A 213 -8.69 6.88 16.15
CA LEU A 213 -9.48 6.13 17.11
C LEU A 213 -9.51 6.83 18.47
N ARG A 214 -10.67 6.76 19.14
CA ARG A 214 -10.97 7.50 20.38
C ARG A 214 -9.88 7.37 21.47
N ARG A 215 -9.21 6.21 21.53
CA ARG A 215 -8.03 5.95 22.36
C ARG A 215 -6.88 5.51 21.46
N GLY A 216 -6.06 6.46 21.01
CA GLY A 216 -4.82 6.16 20.30
C GLY A 216 -3.87 5.37 21.20
N ASN A 217 -3.21 4.35 20.62
CA ASN A 217 -2.26 3.51 21.34
C ASN A 217 -0.83 3.90 20.97
N PRO A 218 0.09 4.14 21.92
CA PRO A 218 1.49 4.45 21.64
C PRO A 218 2.20 3.39 20.77
N LEU A 219 1.82 2.11 20.88
CA LEU A 219 2.34 1.04 20.02
C LEU A 219 2.06 1.32 18.54
N TRP A 220 0.88 1.86 18.20
CA TRP A 220 0.54 2.20 16.82
C TRP A 220 1.36 3.39 16.30
N LEU A 221 1.63 4.39 17.18
CA LEU A 221 2.54 5.48 16.83
C LEU A 221 3.97 4.95 16.59
N ALA A 222 4.49 4.14 17.51
CA ALA A 222 5.82 3.56 17.37
C ALA A 222 5.98 2.76 16.07
N ALA A 223 5.01 1.89 15.76
CA ALA A 223 4.99 1.13 14.52
C ALA A 223 4.91 2.02 13.28
N GLY A 224 4.05 3.04 13.31
CA GLY A 224 3.93 3.99 12.20
C GLY A 224 5.20 4.81 11.97
N VAL A 225 5.85 5.25 13.03
CA VAL A 225 7.16 5.95 12.95
C VAL A 225 8.26 5.01 12.44
N THR A 226 8.25 3.74 12.84
CA THR A 226 9.15 2.71 12.28
C THR A 226 8.92 2.53 10.77
N GLY A 227 7.66 2.47 10.33
CA GLY A 227 7.34 2.43 8.90
C GLY A 227 7.87 3.65 8.14
N ALA A 228 7.68 4.86 8.69
CA ALA A 228 8.22 6.08 8.12
C ALA A 228 9.77 6.08 8.08
N ALA A 229 10.42 5.58 9.14
CA ALA A 229 11.88 5.43 9.18
C ALA A 229 12.38 4.48 8.08
N LEU A 230 11.69 3.35 7.85
CA LEU A 230 12.00 2.43 6.76
C LEU A 230 11.93 3.13 5.40
N LEU A 231 10.86 3.88 5.10
CA LEU A 231 10.72 4.61 3.84
C LEU A 231 11.80 5.66 3.66
N LEU A 232 12.12 6.41 4.72
CA LEU A 232 13.17 7.40 4.72
C LEU A 232 14.57 6.79 4.50
N CYS A 233 14.83 5.58 5.02
CA CYS A 233 16.08 4.86 4.80
C CYS A 233 16.19 4.21 3.42
N MET A 234 15.07 3.76 2.84
CA MET A 234 15.05 3.15 1.52
C MET A 234 15.17 4.17 0.38
N GLU A 235 14.80 5.43 0.62
CA GLU A 235 14.83 6.55 -0.36
C GLU A 235 14.06 6.29 -1.66
N VAL A 236 13.14 5.33 -1.67
CA VAL A 236 12.30 5.04 -2.83
C VAL A 236 11.30 6.18 -3.03
N GLN A 237 11.36 6.84 -4.18
CA GLN A 237 10.58 8.05 -4.46
C GLN A 237 9.07 7.85 -4.24
N CYS A 238 8.50 6.74 -4.73
CA CYS A 238 7.07 6.46 -4.53
C CYS A 238 6.70 6.31 -3.05
N GLY A 239 7.60 5.77 -2.22
CA GLY A 239 7.42 5.68 -0.78
C GLY A 239 7.43 7.05 -0.08
N LEU A 240 8.31 7.94 -0.50
CA LEU A 240 8.39 9.31 0.03
C LEU A 240 7.16 10.14 -0.38
N ILE A 241 6.71 10.03 -1.62
CA ILE A 241 5.48 10.67 -2.11
C ILE A 241 4.27 10.17 -1.31
N MET A 242 4.17 8.86 -1.11
CA MET A 242 3.10 8.25 -0.32
C MET A 242 3.14 8.70 1.15
N LEU A 243 4.33 8.76 1.78
CA LEU A 243 4.49 9.26 3.14
C LEU A 243 4.03 10.73 3.26
N ALA A 244 4.43 11.58 2.31
CA ALA A 244 3.98 12.97 2.26
C ALA A 244 2.46 13.07 2.10
N ALA A 245 1.85 12.27 1.21
CA ALA A 245 0.40 12.19 1.03
C ALA A 245 -0.32 11.74 2.30
N LEU A 246 0.19 10.71 3.00
CA LEU A 246 -0.38 10.25 4.27
C LEU A 246 -0.33 11.33 5.34
N LEU A 247 0.83 11.98 5.54
CA LEU A 247 0.98 13.05 6.52
C LEU A 247 0.06 14.23 6.19
N PHE A 248 -0.02 14.60 4.92
CA PHE A 248 -0.94 15.62 4.43
C PHE A 248 -2.39 15.29 4.77
N LEU A 249 -2.85 14.07 4.45
CA LEU A 249 -4.22 13.63 4.77
C LEU A 249 -4.48 13.63 6.27
N LEU A 250 -3.55 13.12 7.08
CA LEU A 250 -3.68 13.13 8.55
C LEU A 250 -3.77 14.54 9.14
N LEU A 251 -2.99 15.48 8.60
CA LEU A 251 -3.04 16.89 9.01
C LEU A 251 -4.36 17.55 8.59
N MET A 252 -4.80 17.36 7.35
CA MET A 252 -6.09 17.92 6.88
C MET A 252 -7.26 17.36 7.71
N MET A 253 -7.26 16.09 8.00
CA MET A 253 -8.29 15.50 8.85
C MET A 253 -8.20 15.96 10.31
N ALA A 254 -7.01 16.28 10.82
CA ALA A 254 -6.84 16.87 12.14
C ALA A 254 -7.45 18.29 12.24
N LEU A 255 -7.57 19.04 11.13
CA LEU A 255 -8.31 20.31 11.08
C LEU A 255 -9.81 20.10 11.30
N VAL A 256 -10.35 18.98 10.80
CA VAL A 256 -11.78 18.62 10.96
C VAL A 256 -12.09 18.17 12.37
N ARG A 257 -11.16 17.47 13.06
CA ARG A 257 -11.37 16.90 14.39
C ARG A 257 -10.34 17.39 15.39
N ARG A 258 -10.77 18.25 16.30
CA ARG A 258 -9.94 18.79 17.38
C ARG A 258 -9.17 17.71 18.16
N GLU A 259 -9.85 16.60 18.50
CA GLU A 259 -9.27 15.51 19.28
C GLU A 259 -8.08 14.82 18.60
N SER A 260 -7.98 14.93 17.27
CA SER A 260 -6.90 14.33 16.46
C SER A 260 -5.67 15.23 16.33
N ARG A 261 -5.80 16.54 16.56
CA ARG A 261 -4.73 17.55 16.30
C ARG A 261 -3.42 17.23 17.03
N ALA A 262 -3.49 17.02 18.33
CA ALA A 262 -2.31 16.72 19.14
C ALA A 262 -1.63 15.40 18.70
N ARG A 263 -2.44 14.39 18.31
CA ARG A 263 -1.91 13.10 17.85
C ARG A 263 -1.32 13.19 16.45
N ALA A 264 -1.88 14.03 15.56
CA ALA A 264 -1.30 14.30 14.25
C ALA A 264 0.05 15.02 14.39
N LEU A 265 0.15 15.98 15.31
CA LEU A 265 1.44 16.64 15.63
C LEU A 265 2.47 15.67 16.19
N LEU A 266 2.07 14.76 17.09
CA LEU A 266 2.97 13.70 17.60
C LEU A 266 3.41 12.74 16.48
N THR A 267 2.54 12.45 15.52
CA THR A 267 2.91 11.68 14.34
C THR A 267 3.97 12.40 13.52
N LEU A 268 3.74 13.67 13.21
CA LEU A 268 4.72 14.49 12.47
C LEU A 268 6.04 14.64 13.24
N ALA A 269 5.97 14.84 14.56
CA ALA A 269 7.14 14.89 15.44
C ALA A 269 7.96 13.58 15.37
N GLY A 270 7.29 12.43 15.41
CA GLY A 270 7.94 11.11 15.30
C GLY A 270 8.61 10.91 13.94
N VAL A 271 7.95 11.29 12.84
CA VAL A 271 8.50 11.20 11.48
C VAL A 271 9.72 12.11 11.31
N LEU A 272 9.65 13.36 11.79
CA LEU A 272 10.79 14.29 11.78
C LEU A 272 11.93 13.79 12.67
N GLY A 273 11.61 13.20 13.82
CA GLY A 273 12.59 12.51 14.68
C GLY A 273 13.31 11.37 13.96
N ALA A 274 12.57 10.54 13.23
CA ALA A 274 13.13 9.45 12.42
C ALA A 274 14.01 10.00 11.28
N ALA A 275 13.57 11.06 10.59
CA ALA A 275 14.35 11.73 9.54
C ALA A 275 15.66 12.31 10.09
N GLY A 276 15.61 13.00 11.21
CA GLY A 276 16.80 13.56 11.85
C GLY A 276 17.77 12.47 12.33
N LEU A 277 17.25 11.41 12.95
CA LEU A 277 18.07 10.28 13.37
C LEU A 277 18.75 9.59 12.18
N ARG A 278 18.02 9.35 11.08
CA ARG A 278 18.60 8.82 9.83
C ARG A 278 19.76 9.70 9.34
N LEU A 279 19.54 11.01 9.25
CA LEU A 279 20.56 11.96 8.77
C LEU A 279 21.80 11.99 9.68
N LEU A 280 21.61 11.92 11.00
CA LEU A 280 22.70 11.86 11.96
C LEU A 280 23.51 10.57 11.88
N LEU A 281 22.84 9.44 11.66
CA LEU A 281 23.47 8.13 11.56
C LEU A 281 24.03 7.85 10.15
N GLY A 282 23.79 8.72 9.18
CA GLY A 282 24.24 8.55 7.79
C GLY A 282 23.66 7.31 7.12
N LEU A 283 22.41 6.91 7.44
CA LEU A 283 21.74 5.75 6.84
C LEU A 283 21.09 6.13 5.49
N PRO A 284 21.08 5.26 4.50
CA PRO A 284 21.59 3.88 4.40
C PRO A 284 23.01 3.72 3.83
N TRP A 285 23.97 4.55 4.12
CA TRP A 285 25.38 4.48 3.64
C TRP A 285 25.54 4.59 2.10
N LEU A 286 24.72 5.40 1.43
CA LEU A 286 24.77 5.62 -0.01
C LEU A 286 26.08 6.27 -0.51
N ASP A 287 26.87 6.81 0.39
CA ASP A 287 28.14 7.50 0.10
C ASP A 287 29.37 6.54 0.07
N GLY A 288 29.14 5.23 0.02
CA GLY A 288 30.22 4.23 -0.05
C GLY A 288 31.00 4.04 1.26
N THR A 289 30.63 4.79 2.32
CA THR A 289 31.25 4.59 3.64
C THR A 289 30.55 3.44 4.36
N GLU A 290 31.27 2.38 4.61
CA GLU A 290 30.76 1.19 5.31
C GLU A 290 30.56 1.39 6.83
N ARG A 291 30.72 2.59 7.35
CA ARG A 291 30.71 2.85 8.78
C ARG A 291 29.55 3.76 9.19
N LEU A 292 28.90 3.38 10.28
CA LEU A 292 27.98 4.26 10.98
C LEU A 292 28.77 5.48 11.47
N CYS A 293 28.62 6.62 10.80
CA CYS A 293 29.29 7.85 11.17
C CYS A 293 28.28 8.82 11.77
N LEU A 294 28.47 9.18 13.05
CA LEU A 294 27.68 10.25 13.64
C LEU A 294 28.09 11.59 13.02
N ARG A 295 27.19 12.19 12.26
CA ARG A 295 27.41 13.47 11.56
C ARG A 295 26.66 14.57 12.29
N LEU A 296 27.34 15.29 13.17
CA LEU A 296 26.76 16.39 13.96
C LEU A 296 26.96 17.73 13.22
N ASP A 297 26.00 18.09 12.40
CA ASP A 297 25.90 19.44 11.80
C ASP A 297 24.51 20.04 12.02
N VAL A 298 24.40 21.37 11.95
CA VAL A 298 23.18 22.10 12.27
C VAL A 298 22.02 21.70 11.35
N LEU A 299 22.27 21.50 10.06
CA LEU A 299 21.22 21.15 9.09
C LEU A 299 20.61 19.77 9.38
N ARG A 300 21.42 18.81 9.86
CA ARG A 300 20.97 17.47 10.21
C ARG A 300 20.23 17.41 11.55
N LEU A 301 20.53 18.37 12.44
CA LEU A 301 19.82 18.53 13.72
C LEU A 301 18.46 19.21 13.57
N LEU A 302 18.22 19.97 12.48
CA LEU A 302 16.95 20.69 12.27
C LEU A 302 15.71 19.81 12.35
N PRO A 303 15.63 18.63 11.70
CA PRO A 303 14.43 17.77 11.80
C PRO A 303 14.20 17.27 13.22
N LEU A 304 15.26 16.94 13.98
CA LEU A 304 15.13 16.55 15.40
C LEU A 304 14.61 17.68 16.25
N GLY A 305 15.17 18.90 16.09
CA GLY A 305 14.72 20.09 16.80
C GLY A 305 13.26 20.42 16.50
N ALA A 306 12.87 20.39 15.23
CA ALA A 306 11.48 20.60 14.80
C ALA A 306 10.56 19.51 15.37
N GLY A 307 10.97 18.24 15.33
CA GLY A 307 10.22 17.14 15.92
C GLY A 307 10.02 17.31 17.43
N LEU A 308 11.08 17.66 18.16
CA LEU A 308 11.01 17.95 19.60
C LEU A 308 10.05 19.10 19.90
N LEU A 309 10.15 20.20 19.14
CA LEU A 309 9.27 21.36 19.29
C LEU A 309 7.80 20.97 19.09
N LEU A 310 7.47 20.21 18.05
CA LEU A 310 6.10 19.72 17.80
C LEU A 310 5.63 18.79 18.92
N ALA A 311 6.49 17.93 19.44
CA ALA A 311 6.15 17.07 20.58
C ALA A 311 5.82 17.87 21.82
N LEU A 312 6.60 18.92 22.12
CA LEU A 312 6.38 19.85 23.23
C LEU A 312 5.12 20.71 23.05
N LEU A 313 4.77 21.06 21.81
CA LEU A 313 3.54 21.80 21.49
C LEU A 313 2.27 20.93 21.55
N SER A 314 2.39 19.63 21.41
CA SER A 314 1.25 18.69 21.36
C SER A 314 0.30 18.82 22.57
N PRO A 315 0.75 18.87 23.87
CA PRO A 315 -0.15 19.04 24.99
C PRO A 315 -0.83 20.43 25.03
N VAL A 316 -0.17 21.47 24.50
CA VAL A 316 -0.76 22.81 24.37
C VAL A 316 -1.91 22.78 23.37
N ILE A 317 -1.68 22.22 22.19
CA ILE A 317 -2.69 22.08 21.14
C ILE A 317 -3.84 21.20 21.58
N ARG A 318 -3.60 20.17 22.40
CA ARG A 318 -4.65 19.33 23.00
C ARG A 318 -5.63 20.14 23.84
N ARG A 319 -5.15 21.16 24.54
CA ARG A 319 -5.94 22.06 25.41
C ARG A 319 -6.57 23.21 24.65
N TRP A 320 -6.09 23.52 23.46
CA TRP A 320 -6.55 24.69 22.69
C TRP A 320 -8.02 24.52 22.25
N PRO A 321 -8.90 25.51 22.58
CA PRO A 321 -10.32 25.45 22.30
C PRO A 321 -10.73 25.76 20.85
N GLY A 322 -9.79 25.80 19.92
CA GLY A 322 -10.03 26.19 18.53
C GLY A 322 -11.16 25.37 17.86
N PRO A 323 -11.96 25.99 16.98
CA PRO A 323 -13.11 25.35 16.34
C PRO A 323 -12.70 24.21 15.41
N ASN A 324 -13.60 23.26 15.19
CA ASN A 324 -13.45 22.28 14.11
C ASN A 324 -13.73 22.94 12.77
N MET A 325 -12.91 22.67 11.78
CA MET A 325 -13.21 23.07 10.40
C MET A 325 -14.25 22.11 9.79
N SER A 326 -15.08 22.62 8.88
CA SER A 326 -15.89 21.74 8.04
C SER A 326 -15.00 20.94 7.08
N LEU A 327 -15.44 19.76 6.68
CA LEU A 327 -14.69 18.96 5.71
C LEU A 327 -14.45 19.72 4.40
N ARG A 328 -15.41 20.54 3.95
CA ARG A 328 -15.27 21.39 2.76
C ARG A 328 -14.18 22.44 2.94
N ALA A 329 -14.13 23.10 4.10
CA ALA A 329 -13.10 24.09 4.39
C ALA A 329 -11.70 23.45 4.48
N ALA A 330 -11.58 22.29 5.15
CA ALA A 330 -10.32 21.55 5.20
C ALA A 330 -9.87 21.08 3.80
N ALA A 331 -10.80 20.61 2.96
CA ALA A 331 -10.51 20.26 1.58
C ALA A 331 -10.06 21.47 0.75
N ALA A 332 -10.70 22.65 0.93
CA ALA A 332 -10.29 23.89 0.25
C ALA A 332 -8.89 24.34 0.68
N VAL A 333 -8.57 24.29 1.98
CA VAL A 333 -7.22 24.55 2.50
C VAL A 333 -6.21 23.58 1.90
N GLY A 334 -6.54 22.29 1.88
CA GLY A 334 -5.68 21.26 1.28
C GLY A 334 -5.43 21.51 -0.21
N ALA A 335 -6.47 21.80 -0.98
CA ALA A 335 -6.35 22.13 -2.40
C ALA A 335 -5.50 23.39 -2.62
N GLY A 336 -5.68 24.43 -1.78
CA GLY A 336 -4.86 25.64 -1.82
C GLY A 336 -3.38 25.38 -1.54
N LEU A 337 -3.07 24.53 -0.55
CA LEU A 337 -1.69 24.13 -0.25
C LEU A 337 -1.06 23.32 -1.39
N ILE A 338 -1.80 22.38 -2.00
CA ILE A 338 -1.33 21.63 -3.17
C ILE A 338 -1.03 22.60 -4.31
N LEU A 339 -1.97 23.52 -4.62
CA LEU A 339 -1.78 24.51 -5.66
C LEU A 339 -0.56 25.41 -5.39
N LEU A 340 -0.36 25.83 -4.14
CA LEU A 340 0.80 26.62 -3.74
C LEU A 340 2.11 25.85 -3.98
N VAL A 341 2.17 24.57 -3.62
CA VAL A 341 3.34 23.71 -3.88
C VAL A 341 3.59 23.58 -5.38
N LEU A 342 2.54 23.31 -6.18
CA LEU A 342 2.67 23.21 -7.64
C LEU A 342 3.15 24.52 -8.26
N LEU A 343 2.65 25.68 -7.81
CA LEU A 343 3.10 26.99 -8.25
C LEU A 343 4.55 27.25 -7.83
N ALA A 344 4.95 26.84 -6.63
CA ALA A 344 6.32 26.95 -6.18
C ALA A 344 7.27 26.10 -7.04
N VAL A 345 6.91 24.84 -7.31
CA VAL A 345 7.68 23.97 -8.21
C VAL A 345 7.74 24.56 -9.62
N TYR A 346 6.64 25.14 -10.12
CA TYR A 346 6.60 25.78 -11.43
C TYR A 346 7.53 27.00 -11.53
N ALA A 347 7.55 27.86 -10.50
CA ALA A 347 8.17 29.19 -10.57
C ALA A 347 9.61 29.26 -10.01
N LEU A 348 9.98 28.39 -9.07
CA LEU A 348 11.29 28.45 -8.42
C LEU A 348 12.37 27.77 -9.29
N PRO A 349 13.61 28.26 -9.31
CA PRO A 349 14.70 27.59 -10.00
C PRO A 349 15.07 26.29 -9.27
N ILE A 350 14.88 25.17 -9.94
CA ILE A 350 15.20 23.83 -9.42
C ILE A 350 16.40 23.31 -10.20
N PRO A 351 17.47 22.84 -9.54
CA PRO A 351 18.63 22.24 -10.21
C PRO A 351 18.24 21.01 -11.03
N GLU A 352 18.85 20.86 -12.19
CA GLU A 352 18.65 19.69 -13.07
C GLU A 352 19.06 18.37 -12.40
N GLY A 353 18.47 17.27 -12.87
CA GLY A 353 18.87 15.92 -12.49
C GLY A 353 18.22 15.34 -11.23
N ASN A 354 17.13 15.96 -10.73
CA ASN A 354 16.35 15.41 -9.62
C ASN A 354 14.85 15.34 -9.97
N GLY A 355 14.09 14.52 -9.22
CA GLY A 355 12.66 14.32 -9.49
C GLY A 355 11.78 15.58 -9.37
N LEU A 356 12.19 16.60 -8.61
CA LEU A 356 11.48 17.86 -8.56
C LEU A 356 11.70 18.67 -9.84
N TRP A 357 12.89 18.64 -10.42
CA TRP A 357 13.16 19.24 -11.71
C TRP A 357 12.37 18.54 -12.83
N GLU A 358 12.34 17.19 -12.86
CA GLU A 358 11.49 16.46 -13.79
C GLU A 358 10.01 16.87 -13.67
N MET A 359 9.51 17.02 -12.43
CA MET A 359 8.15 17.50 -12.18
C MET A 359 7.96 18.95 -12.70
N GLN A 360 8.95 19.83 -12.54
CA GLN A 360 8.94 21.19 -13.07
C GLN A 360 8.84 21.17 -14.60
N GLU A 361 9.66 20.35 -15.28
CA GLU A 361 9.65 20.19 -16.73
C GLU A 361 8.29 19.66 -17.22
N LEU A 362 7.68 18.69 -16.50
CA LEU A 362 6.32 18.23 -16.80
C LEU A 362 5.28 19.34 -16.68
N LEU A 363 5.37 20.19 -15.65
CA LEU A 363 4.47 21.34 -15.48
C LEU A 363 4.65 22.41 -16.57
N HIS A 364 5.85 22.53 -17.14
CA HIS A 364 6.13 23.38 -18.29
C HIS A 364 5.79 22.74 -19.66
N GLY A 365 5.24 21.51 -19.66
CA GLY A 365 4.89 20.79 -20.88
C GLY A 365 6.08 20.20 -21.63
N ARG A 366 7.24 20.08 -21.00
CA ARG A 366 8.49 19.56 -21.59
C ARG A 366 8.78 18.13 -21.10
N ALA A 367 7.77 17.24 -21.25
CA ALA A 367 7.91 15.83 -20.90
C ALA A 367 8.97 15.12 -21.76
N GLN A 368 9.84 14.34 -21.11
CA GLN A 368 10.81 13.47 -21.77
C GLN A 368 10.55 12.01 -21.39
N ASP A 369 10.78 11.08 -22.31
CA ASP A 369 10.55 9.65 -22.08
C ASP A 369 11.44 9.08 -20.96
N SER A 370 12.61 9.67 -20.74
CA SER A 370 13.56 9.30 -19.67
C SER A 370 13.09 9.66 -18.26
N PHE A 371 12.09 10.53 -18.09
CA PHE A 371 11.64 10.96 -16.78
C PHE A 371 11.01 9.85 -15.97
N GLY A 372 11.18 9.92 -14.65
CA GLY A 372 10.72 8.90 -13.72
C GLY A 372 11.41 7.55 -13.94
N SER A 373 12.69 7.53 -14.32
CA SER A 373 13.42 6.32 -14.69
C SER A 373 12.73 5.60 -15.87
N GLU A 374 12.50 6.34 -16.98
CA GLU A 374 11.85 5.91 -18.22
C GLU A 374 10.35 5.57 -18.10
N ARG A 375 9.72 5.84 -16.94
CA ARG A 375 8.29 5.53 -16.76
C ARG A 375 7.40 6.32 -17.73
N ILE A 376 7.73 7.59 -18.05
CA ILE A 376 6.94 8.38 -18.99
C ILE A 376 6.92 7.72 -20.38
N GLY A 377 8.05 7.22 -20.87
CA GLY A 377 8.14 6.48 -22.14
C GLY A 377 7.28 5.21 -22.12
N VAL A 378 7.41 4.40 -21.06
CA VAL A 378 6.61 3.17 -20.92
C VAL A 378 5.12 3.47 -20.80
N TRP A 379 4.72 4.53 -20.08
CA TRP A 379 3.30 4.92 -19.99
C TRP A 379 2.74 5.33 -21.35
N ARG A 380 3.50 6.10 -22.14
CA ARG A 380 3.11 6.45 -23.51
C ARG A 380 2.90 5.20 -24.37
N LEU A 381 3.89 4.28 -24.39
CA LEU A 381 3.79 3.02 -25.12
C LEU A 381 2.60 2.17 -24.64
N THR A 382 2.38 2.11 -23.33
CA THR A 382 1.24 1.39 -22.76
C THR A 382 -0.09 1.95 -23.27
N LEU A 383 -0.23 3.29 -23.35
CA LEU A 383 -1.41 3.94 -23.90
C LEU A 383 -1.57 3.70 -25.41
N GLU A 384 -0.47 3.67 -26.16
CA GLU A 384 -0.49 3.34 -27.60
C GLU A 384 -0.97 1.91 -27.82
N MET A 385 -0.36 0.92 -27.15
CA MET A 385 -0.75 -0.49 -27.22
C MET A 385 -2.19 -0.74 -26.77
N SER A 386 -2.66 -0.02 -25.72
CA SER A 386 -4.01 -0.20 -25.21
C SER A 386 -5.11 0.16 -26.22
N ARG A 387 -4.80 0.99 -27.24
CA ARG A 387 -5.75 1.35 -28.31
C ARG A 387 -6.10 0.17 -29.21
N GLU A 388 -5.27 -0.83 -29.30
CA GLU A 388 -5.49 -2.01 -30.14
C GLU A 388 -6.62 -2.91 -29.59
N ASN A 389 -6.78 -2.97 -28.26
CA ASN A 389 -7.83 -3.75 -27.61
C ASN A 389 -8.37 -3.06 -26.35
N LEU A 390 -9.16 -1.99 -26.58
CA LEU A 390 -9.73 -1.18 -25.48
C LEU A 390 -10.75 -1.95 -24.62
N LEU A 391 -11.39 -2.99 -25.15
CA LEU A 391 -12.47 -3.68 -24.45
C LEU A 391 -11.93 -4.73 -23.48
N TRP A 392 -11.01 -5.56 -23.92
CA TRP A 392 -10.52 -6.72 -23.16
C TRP A 392 -9.05 -6.63 -22.77
N GLY A 393 -8.29 -5.70 -23.37
CA GLY A 393 -6.85 -5.58 -23.15
C GLY A 393 -6.06 -6.75 -23.76
N THR A 394 -4.86 -6.95 -23.24
CA THR A 394 -3.94 -8.01 -23.70
C THR A 394 -4.16 -9.36 -23.01
N GLY A 395 -4.81 -9.37 -21.87
CA GLY A 395 -4.90 -10.49 -20.94
C GLY A 395 -4.01 -10.29 -19.69
N PRO A 396 -4.36 -10.92 -18.55
CA PRO A 396 -3.58 -10.83 -17.31
C PRO A 396 -2.11 -11.23 -17.54
N ASP A 397 -1.17 -10.43 -17.04
CA ASP A 397 0.30 -10.64 -17.10
C ASP A 397 0.90 -10.78 -18.52
N ALA A 398 0.16 -10.37 -19.57
CA ALA A 398 0.61 -10.46 -20.95
C ALA A 398 1.38 -9.20 -21.44
N PHE A 399 1.55 -8.18 -20.61
CA PHE A 399 2.15 -6.89 -20.96
C PHE A 399 3.52 -7.04 -21.63
N LEU A 400 4.42 -7.84 -21.06
CA LEU A 400 5.79 -8.00 -21.58
C LEU A 400 5.79 -8.49 -23.02
N HIS A 401 4.98 -9.49 -23.34
CA HIS A 401 4.88 -10.06 -24.68
C HIS A 401 4.27 -9.07 -25.68
N ALA A 402 3.24 -8.35 -25.25
CA ALA A 402 2.63 -7.29 -26.04
C ALA A 402 3.62 -6.15 -26.32
N LEU A 403 4.42 -5.75 -25.31
CA LEU A 403 5.47 -4.73 -25.47
C LEU A 403 6.57 -5.17 -26.43
N ASP A 404 7.12 -6.38 -26.27
CA ASP A 404 8.15 -6.90 -27.15
C ASP A 404 7.65 -6.97 -28.61
N HIS A 405 6.40 -7.39 -28.82
CA HIS A 405 5.78 -7.42 -30.15
C HIS A 405 5.62 -6.01 -30.75
N HIS A 406 5.09 -5.07 -29.95
CA HIS A 406 4.92 -3.68 -30.39
C HIS A 406 6.25 -3.01 -30.77
N LEU A 407 7.28 -3.18 -29.93
CA LEU A 407 8.62 -2.66 -30.22
C LEU A 407 9.22 -3.27 -31.49
N TRP A 408 9.00 -4.56 -31.72
CA TRP A 408 9.43 -5.22 -32.94
C TRP A 408 8.72 -4.67 -34.18
N GLN A 409 7.41 -4.47 -34.13
CA GLN A 409 6.61 -3.94 -35.24
C GLN A 409 6.93 -2.48 -35.56
N THR A 410 7.14 -1.64 -34.56
CA THR A 410 7.34 -0.20 -34.74
C THR A 410 8.80 0.20 -34.94
N GLY A 411 9.73 -0.70 -34.65
CA GLY A 411 11.17 -0.40 -34.62
C GLY A 411 11.58 0.54 -33.49
N GLN A 412 10.68 0.84 -32.55
CA GLN A 412 10.99 1.66 -31.37
C GLN A 412 11.93 0.90 -30.40
N ARG A 413 12.72 1.63 -29.63
CA ARG A 413 13.65 1.05 -28.65
C ARG A 413 13.46 1.70 -27.31
N LEU A 414 13.49 0.89 -26.26
CA LEU A 414 13.60 1.33 -24.88
C LEU A 414 15.05 1.12 -24.42
N VAL A 415 15.55 2.00 -23.57
CA VAL A 415 16.87 1.86 -22.95
C VAL A 415 16.84 0.71 -21.93
N GLN A 416 15.74 0.60 -21.20
CA GLN A 416 15.49 -0.46 -20.23
C GLN A 416 14.29 -1.32 -20.65
N ARG A 417 14.37 -2.64 -20.45
CA ARG A 417 13.24 -3.55 -20.68
C ARG A 417 12.30 -3.54 -19.45
N PHE A 418 11.02 -3.31 -19.69
CA PHE A 418 9.97 -3.33 -18.69
C PHE A 418 9.10 -4.57 -18.85
N ASP A 419 8.75 -5.21 -17.75
CA ASP A 419 7.82 -6.35 -17.72
C ASP A 419 6.40 -5.95 -17.28
N ASN A 420 6.20 -4.67 -16.97
CA ASN A 420 4.92 -4.08 -16.60
C ASN A 420 4.99 -2.54 -16.72
N PRO A 421 3.86 -1.81 -16.76
CA PRO A 421 3.85 -0.36 -16.95
C PRO A 421 4.26 0.46 -15.72
N HIS A 422 4.61 -0.14 -14.58
CA HIS A 422 4.91 0.55 -13.33
C HIS A 422 3.85 1.60 -12.92
N ASN A 423 2.58 1.27 -13.15
CA ASN A 423 1.40 2.04 -12.76
C ASN A 423 0.20 1.11 -12.67
N LEU A 424 -0.45 1.04 -11.51
CA LEU A 424 -1.58 0.13 -11.26
C LEU A 424 -2.74 0.33 -12.24
N PHE A 425 -3.05 1.58 -12.60
CA PHE A 425 -4.17 1.89 -13.49
C PHE A 425 -3.85 1.58 -14.94
N LEU A 426 -2.65 1.91 -15.39
CA LEU A 426 -2.18 1.51 -16.72
C LEU A 426 -2.04 -0.01 -16.84
N GLY A 427 -1.63 -0.68 -15.75
CA GLY A 427 -1.64 -2.13 -15.68
C GLY A 427 -3.04 -2.72 -15.83
N ALA A 428 -4.04 -2.17 -15.14
CA ALA A 428 -5.42 -2.59 -15.30
C ALA A 428 -5.98 -2.30 -16.71
N LEU A 429 -5.61 -1.16 -17.30
CA LEU A 429 -6.00 -0.78 -18.66
C LEU A 429 -5.45 -1.75 -19.70
N ILE A 430 -4.13 -1.92 -19.73
CA ILE A 430 -3.48 -2.74 -20.76
C ILE A 430 -3.85 -4.21 -20.63
N ASN A 431 -3.89 -4.74 -19.39
CA ASN A 431 -4.18 -6.15 -19.18
C ASN A 431 -5.66 -6.51 -19.35
N SER A 432 -6.60 -5.59 -19.02
CA SER A 432 -8.03 -5.95 -18.92
C SER A 432 -9.00 -4.96 -19.56
N GLY A 433 -8.50 -3.93 -20.21
CA GLY A 433 -9.29 -2.95 -20.96
C GLY A 433 -9.98 -1.89 -20.11
N VAL A 434 -10.67 -0.97 -20.78
CA VAL A 434 -11.34 0.20 -20.19
C VAL A 434 -12.46 -0.17 -19.20
N PRO A 435 -13.32 -1.18 -19.47
CA PRO A 435 -14.35 -1.55 -18.50
C PRO A 435 -13.76 -2.04 -17.16
N ALA A 436 -12.71 -2.86 -17.23
CA ALA A 436 -12.01 -3.34 -16.04
C ALA A 436 -11.30 -2.20 -15.31
N LEU A 437 -10.66 -1.27 -16.00
CA LEU A 437 -10.08 -0.07 -15.41
C LEU A 437 -11.14 0.75 -14.65
N GLY A 438 -12.32 0.96 -15.22
CA GLY A 438 -13.42 1.68 -14.56
C GLY A 438 -13.86 1.03 -13.26
N MET A 439 -13.98 -0.31 -13.24
CA MET A 439 -14.31 -1.06 -12.02
C MET A 439 -13.11 -1.08 -11.04
N TYR A 440 -11.89 -1.14 -11.53
CA TYR A 440 -10.68 -1.05 -10.69
C TYR A 440 -10.59 0.30 -9.97
N ILE A 441 -10.81 1.41 -10.67
CA ILE A 441 -10.86 2.77 -10.07
C ILE A 441 -11.99 2.83 -9.02
N THR A 442 -13.17 2.34 -9.36
CA THR A 442 -14.32 2.31 -8.44
C THR A 442 -13.97 1.52 -7.16
N LEU A 443 -13.31 0.39 -7.31
CA LEU A 443 -12.92 -0.47 -6.19
C LEU A 443 -11.78 0.14 -5.37
N THR A 444 -10.70 0.60 -6.02
CA THR A 444 -9.45 0.97 -5.34
C THR A 444 -9.40 2.43 -4.87
N LEU A 445 -10.16 3.32 -5.49
CA LEU A 445 -10.33 4.71 -5.06
C LEU A 445 -11.73 4.98 -4.50
N GLY A 446 -12.79 4.53 -5.18
CA GLY A 446 -14.16 4.83 -4.77
C GLY A 446 -14.51 4.27 -3.40
N VAL A 447 -14.16 3.01 -3.11
CA VAL A 447 -14.44 2.39 -1.80
C VAL A 447 -13.66 3.08 -0.66
N PRO A 448 -12.33 3.32 -0.75
CA PRO A 448 -11.60 4.02 0.29
C PRO A 448 -12.02 5.47 0.48
N LEU A 449 -12.28 6.23 -0.59
CA LEU A 449 -12.78 7.60 -0.49
C LEU A 449 -14.15 7.65 0.20
N TYR A 450 -15.05 6.72 -0.15
CA TYR A 450 -16.32 6.59 0.54
C TYR A 450 -16.14 6.25 2.03
N GLY A 451 -15.19 5.35 2.35
CA GLY A 451 -14.80 5.02 3.72
C GLY A 451 -14.24 6.23 4.48
N LEU A 452 -13.43 7.06 3.82
CA LEU A 452 -12.86 8.28 4.37
C LEU A 452 -13.97 9.31 4.69
N LEU A 453 -14.89 9.54 3.75
CA LEU A 453 -16.00 10.47 3.92
C LEU A 453 -16.97 10.03 5.03
N ARG A 454 -17.17 8.72 5.19
CA ARG A 454 -17.98 8.14 6.27
C ARG A 454 -17.25 8.04 7.61
N GLY A 455 -15.94 8.02 7.61
CA GLY A 455 -15.09 7.95 8.81
C GLY A 455 -15.33 9.10 9.80
N ASN A 456 -15.92 10.19 9.36
CA ASN A 456 -16.33 11.29 10.24
C ASN A 456 -17.48 10.90 11.19
N GLN A 457 -18.28 9.89 10.82
CA GLN A 457 -19.37 9.34 11.63
C GLN A 457 -18.96 8.08 12.41
N ASP A 458 -17.88 7.39 11.94
CA ASP A 458 -17.43 6.13 12.50
C ASP A 458 -15.90 5.99 12.37
N ASP A 459 -15.25 5.99 13.51
CA ASP A 459 -13.80 5.99 13.63
C ASP A 459 -13.12 4.72 13.05
N GLU A 460 -13.86 3.61 12.90
CA GLU A 460 -13.27 2.31 12.54
C GLU A 460 -13.01 2.11 11.04
N THR A 461 -13.57 2.91 10.14
CA THR A 461 -13.32 2.79 8.68
C THR A 461 -12.04 3.49 8.25
N LEU A 462 -11.68 4.57 8.93
CA LEU A 462 -10.62 5.48 8.49
C LEU A 462 -9.23 4.82 8.39
N PRO A 463 -8.75 4.03 9.36
CA PRO A 463 -7.43 3.39 9.26
C PRO A 463 -7.30 2.48 8.03
N LEU A 464 -8.36 1.73 7.70
CA LEU A 464 -8.39 0.85 6.53
C LEU A 464 -8.50 1.64 5.23
N ALA A 465 -9.28 2.74 5.22
CA ALA A 465 -9.38 3.62 4.07
C ALA A 465 -8.02 4.29 3.75
N LEU A 466 -7.32 4.79 4.77
CA LEU A 466 -5.97 5.35 4.61
C LEU A 466 -4.98 4.29 4.10
N SER A 467 -5.04 3.06 4.63
CA SER A 467 -4.20 1.95 4.14
C SER A 467 -4.38 1.71 2.65
N ALA A 468 -5.63 1.67 2.19
CA ALA A 468 -5.93 1.44 0.79
C ALA A 468 -5.50 2.63 -0.09
N LEU A 469 -5.75 3.88 0.33
CA LEU A 469 -5.34 5.07 -0.41
C LEU A 469 -3.82 5.20 -0.50
N CYS A 470 -3.09 4.88 0.57
CA CYS A 470 -1.63 4.91 0.57
C CYS A 470 -1.04 3.84 -0.36
N TYR A 471 -1.63 2.64 -0.38
CA TYR A 471 -1.22 1.61 -1.34
C TYR A 471 -1.45 2.07 -2.79
N VAL A 472 -2.57 2.70 -3.08
CA VAL A 472 -2.85 3.24 -4.43
C VAL A 472 -1.92 4.39 -4.77
N ALA A 473 -1.61 5.29 -3.84
CA ALA A 473 -0.71 6.41 -4.07
C ALA A 473 0.70 5.94 -4.50
N GLN A 474 1.29 4.96 -3.80
CA GLN A 474 2.56 4.38 -4.23
C GLN A 474 2.40 3.58 -5.53
N GLY A 475 1.26 2.94 -5.73
CA GLY A 475 0.93 2.15 -6.91
C GLY A 475 0.79 2.97 -8.21
N MET A 476 0.75 4.30 -8.14
CA MET A 476 0.91 5.17 -9.32
C MET A 476 2.30 5.04 -9.97
N PHE A 477 3.27 4.53 -9.23
CA PHE A 477 4.67 4.40 -9.68
C PHE A 477 5.21 2.98 -9.55
N THR A 478 4.36 2.02 -9.16
CA THR A 478 4.69 0.60 -9.03
C THR A 478 3.59 -0.26 -9.65
N PHE A 479 3.61 -1.55 -9.43
CA PHE A 479 2.70 -2.52 -10.03
C PHE A 479 2.17 -3.52 -9.00
N SER A 480 1.12 -4.25 -9.40
CA SER A 480 0.56 -5.36 -8.63
C SER A 480 1.50 -6.56 -8.63
N ILE A 481 1.73 -7.16 -7.46
CA ILE A 481 2.51 -8.39 -7.33
C ILE A 481 2.10 -9.17 -6.08
N CYS A 482 2.13 -10.50 -6.19
CA CYS A 482 1.74 -11.44 -5.12
C CYS A 482 2.52 -11.27 -3.80
N LEU A 483 3.63 -10.52 -3.79
CA LEU A 483 4.38 -10.22 -2.57
C LEU A 483 3.62 -9.30 -1.60
N VAL A 484 2.82 -8.37 -2.12
CA VAL A 484 2.20 -7.29 -1.32
C VAL A 484 0.74 -7.02 -1.64
N THR A 485 0.29 -7.23 -2.88
CA THR A 485 -1.08 -6.99 -3.32
C THR A 485 -2.15 -7.77 -2.53
N PRO A 486 -1.90 -9.00 -2.06
CA PRO A 486 -2.86 -9.71 -1.20
C PRO A 486 -3.20 -8.95 0.08
N MET A 487 -2.22 -8.26 0.68
CA MET A 487 -2.41 -7.45 1.89
C MET A 487 -3.31 -6.25 1.61
N PHE A 488 -3.12 -5.60 0.46
CA PHE A 488 -4.00 -4.52 0.00
C PHE A 488 -5.45 -4.98 -0.18
N PHE A 489 -5.69 -6.08 -0.90
CA PHE A 489 -7.04 -6.60 -1.09
C PHE A 489 -7.67 -7.13 0.20
N SER A 490 -6.86 -7.63 1.14
CA SER A 490 -7.32 -7.96 2.49
C SER A 490 -7.80 -6.72 3.25
N ALA A 491 -7.01 -5.63 3.26
CA ALA A 491 -7.38 -4.37 3.90
C ALA A 491 -8.63 -3.74 3.25
N LEU A 492 -8.70 -3.76 1.92
CA LEU A 492 -9.84 -3.25 1.16
C LEU A 492 -11.11 -4.06 1.39
N GLY A 493 -11.00 -5.39 1.48
CA GLY A 493 -12.12 -6.27 1.83
C GLY A 493 -12.62 -6.02 3.25
N MET A 494 -11.72 -5.86 4.23
CA MET A 494 -12.09 -5.49 5.59
C MET A 494 -12.80 -4.14 5.64
N LEU A 495 -12.35 -3.15 4.87
CA LEU A 495 -13.03 -1.86 4.74
C LEU A 495 -14.44 -2.03 4.19
N ALA A 496 -14.61 -2.81 3.12
CA ALA A 496 -15.92 -3.08 2.52
C ALA A 496 -16.87 -3.76 3.53
N GLY A 497 -16.37 -4.70 4.34
CA GLY A 497 -17.11 -5.33 5.44
C GLY A 497 -17.55 -4.33 6.51
N GLN A 498 -16.66 -3.40 6.91
CA GLN A 498 -16.99 -2.33 7.86
C GLN A 498 -18.09 -1.39 7.32
N LEU A 499 -18.09 -1.11 6.02
CA LEU A 499 -19.06 -0.20 5.39
C LEU A 499 -20.46 -0.81 5.25
N ASN A 500 -20.57 -2.13 5.05
CA ASN A 500 -21.85 -2.80 4.79
C ASN A 500 -22.75 -3.01 6.02
N GLU A 501 -22.17 -3.22 7.20
CA GLU A 501 -22.94 -3.61 8.39
C GLU A 501 -23.52 -2.41 9.17
N ARG A 502 -23.49 -1.20 8.61
CA ARG A 502 -23.87 0.05 9.26
C ARG A 502 -25.20 0.64 8.81
N LYS A 503 -25.93 -0.02 7.95
CA LYS A 503 -27.26 0.47 7.50
C LYS A 503 -28.41 -0.15 8.27
#